data_4c4eecbe8d8252a2b7e602e8b26d0ac0
#
_entry.id   4c4eecbe8d8252a2b7e602e8b26d0ac0
#
_cell.length_a   1.000
_cell.length_b   1.000
_cell.length_c   1.000
_cell.angle_alpha   90.00
_cell.angle_beta   90.00
_cell.angle_gamma   90.00
#
_symmetry.space_group_name_H-M   'P 1'
#
loop_
_entity.id
_entity.type
_entity.pdbx_description
1 polymer ?
#
loop_
_entity_poly.entity_id
_entity_poly.type
_entity_poly.pdbx_seq_one_letter_code
_entity_poly.pdbx_strand_id
1 'polypeptide(L)'
;MTPEQIRQFLSMCLSLSSERDREKLLSQILDTAMDLSNCDAGTLYLLEDDGLHFNRMVTRSMNIRQGGHADPITLPPVPMEPSYVCSWVVLHNEPINVADVHTDTRFNFSGSAKYDEMTGYCTKTMLVVPLANDRGDLIGAMQLINALDKDGVTIPFASSVELLVMAISSQAAISLTNMLYAEQITSLLDSLVGALSAAIDERTPYNANHTRNMVKYATRFLDWLDKQDSEKRFDGDKRRTFLLSVWLHDVGKLVVPLEVMDKESRLGPALDGIQQRFRAMALLDRISLLEGRISREEAEKRSTIRETGMDLIERVNKAGFVTDEDLARIDTLAAREYIDENGKTQTWLTEEERKDLSVRKGTLTPEERAIMESHASVTARILGHVTFPKIYAQVPKWASAHHEYLNGKGYPDHLTAEDIPWEVRLLTILDVFDALTARDRPYKPPMPAEKALGILHSMVEEGSLDGDILALYEASKAWEESA
;
A
#
# COMPACT_ATOMS: atom_id res chain seq x y z
N MET A 1 -14.17 -22.27 44.02
CA MET A 1 -13.09 -21.28 43.77
C MET A 1 -12.94 -20.36 44.96
N THR A 2 -11.74 -20.15 45.43
CA THR A 2 -11.46 -19.15 46.45
C THR A 2 -11.53 -17.72 45.81
N PRO A 3 -11.74 -16.63 46.60
CA PRO A 3 -11.72 -15.30 46.08
C PRO A 3 -10.41 -14.92 45.36
N GLU A 4 -9.31 -15.55 45.74
CA GLU A 4 -8.01 -15.36 45.12
C GLU A 4 -7.91 -16.01 43.73
N GLN A 5 -8.44 -17.22 43.57
CA GLN A 5 -8.56 -17.92 42.28
C GLN A 5 -9.47 -17.17 41.32
N ILE A 6 -10.55 -16.54 41.79
CA ILE A 6 -11.44 -15.72 40.97
C ILE A 6 -10.68 -14.46 40.47
N ARG A 7 -9.93 -13.79 41.34
CA ARG A 7 -9.17 -12.60 41.01
C ARG A 7 -8.07 -12.92 39.97
N GLN A 8 -7.39 -14.05 40.19
CA GLN A 8 -6.35 -14.54 39.27
C GLN A 8 -6.95 -14.85 37.88
N PHE A 9 -8.08 -15.54 37.83
CA PHE A 9 -8.82 -15.85 36.60
C PHE A 9 -9.24 -14.56 35.85
N LEU A 10 -9.82 -13.59 36.55
CA LEU A 10 -10.21 -12.30 35.94
C LEU A 10 -9.00 -11.52 35.43
N SER A 11 -7.90 -11.50 36.18
CA SER A 11 -6.65 -10.87 35.72
C SER A 11 -6.11 -11.51 34.45
N MET A 12 -6.16 -12.81 34.33
CA MET A 12 -5.77 -13.58 33.16
C MET A 12 -6.66 -13.27 31.95
N CYS A 13 -8.00 -13.28 32.13
CA CYS A 13 -8.92 -12.90 31.06
C CYS A 13 -8.67 -11.48 30.53
N LEU A 14 -8.35 -10.53 31.41
CA LEU A 14 -7.99 -9.17 31.02
C LEU A 14 -6.66 -9.15 30.23
N SER A 15 -5.66 -9.89 30.68
CA SER A 15 -4.36 -10.01 29.99
C SER A 15 -4.52 -10.58 28.59
N LEU A 16 -5.27 -11.69 28.44
CA LEU A 16 -5.57 -12.30 27.14
C LEU A 16 -6.33 -11.34 26.19
N SER A 17 -7.23 -10.53 26.73
CA SER A 17 -8.02 -9.58 25.93
C SER A 17 -7.22 -8.33 25.51
N SER A 18 -6.13 -8.01 26.19
CA SER A 18 -5.31 -6.82 25.92
C SER A 18 -4.06 -7.10 25.08
N GLU A 19 -3.65 -8.37 24.95
CA GLU A 19 -2.48 -8.75 24.17
C GLU A 19 -2.75 -8.53 22.67
N ARG A 20 -1.79 -7.91 21.99
CA ARG A 20 -1.86 -7.61 20.54
C ARG A 20 -0.88 -8.43 19.71
N ASP A 21 0.04 -9.11 20.37
CA ASP A 21 1.00 -10.00 19.73
C ASP A 21 0.44 -11.41 19.72
N ARG A 22 0.17 -11.96 18.53
CA ARG A 22 -0.41 -13.31 18.34
C ARG A 22 0.45 -14.38 19.00
N GLU A 23 1.75 -14.30 18.87
CA GLU A 23 2.67 -15.31 19.40
C GLU A 23 2.71 -15.29 20.92
N LYS A 24 2.67 -14.09 21.52
CA LYS A 24 2.55 -13.93 22.97
C LYS A 24 1.21 -14.40 23.50
N LEU A 25 0.12 -14.05 22.79
CA LEU A 25 -1.23 -14.48 23.15
C LEU A 25 -1.32 -16.01 23.21
N LEU A 26 -0.87 -16.71 22.16
CA LEU A 26 -0.89 -18.17 22.08
C LEU A 26 -0.05 -18.82 23.19
N SER A 27 1.10 -18.24 23.52
CA SER A 27 1.92 -18.72 24.64
C SER A 27 1.25 -18.49 25.98
N GLN A 28 0.64 -17.32 26.21
CA GLN A 28 -0.07 -17.01 27.45
C GLN A 28 -1.30 -17.91 27.65
N ILE A 29 -2.02 -18.24 26.57
CA ILE A 29 -3.18 -19.17 26.62
C ILE A 29 -2.74 -20.51 27.17
N LEU A 30 -1.71 -21.11 26.60
CA LEU A 30 -1.24 -22.43 27.00
C LEU A 30 -0.67 -22.42 28.42
N ASP A 31 0.24 -21.47 28.72
CA ASP A 31 0.86 -21.35 30.04
C ASP A 31 -0.20 -21.15 31.14
N THR A 32 -1.20 -20.30 30.90
CA THR A 32 -2.30 -20.03 31.80
C THR A 32 -3.14 -21.29 32.08
N ALA A 33 -3.48 -22.03 31.03
CA ALA A 33 -4.27 -23.26 31.18
C ALA A 33 -3.47 -24.33 31.93
N MET A 34 -2.18 -24.46 31.68
CA MET A 34 -1.27 -25.36 32.38
C MET A 34 -1.14 -25.01 33.88
N ASP A 35 -1.04 -23.69 34.18
CA ASP A 35 -0.94 -23.22 35.58
C ASP A 35 -2.21 -23.51 36.38
N LEU A 36 -3.37 -23.24 35.79
CA LEU A 36 -4.66 -23.46 36.43
C LEU A 36 -5.00 -24.95 36.64
N SER A 37 -4.57 -25.78 35.71
CA SER A 37 -4.78 -27.23 35.77
C SER A 37 -3.72 -27.97 36.55
N ASN A 38 -2.62 -27.28 36.92
CA ASN A 38 -1.41 -27.86 37.51
C ASN A 38 -0.96 -29.11 36.74
N CYS A 39 -0.89 -29.01 35.40
CA CYS A 39 -0.44 -30.12 34.55
C CYS A 39 1.01 -29.99 34.13
N ASP A 40 1.64 -31.11 33.77
CA ASP A 40 3.04 -31.17 33.38
C ASP A 40 3.27 -30.77 31.93
N ALA A 41 2.39 -31.18 31.03
CA ALA A 41 2.55 -30.85 29.61
C ALA A 41 1.26 -30.28 28.99
N GLY A 42 1.46 -29.50 27.92
CA GLY A 42 0.35 -28.93 27.17
C GLY A 42 0.72 -28.70 25.70
N THR A 43 -0.27 -28.84 24.86
CA THR A 43 -0.18 -28.58 23.41
C THR A 43 -1.37 -27.74 22.96
N LEU A 44 -1.06 -26.70 22.15
CA LEU A 44 -2.04 -25.88 21.47
C LEU A 44 -2.02 -26.23 19.98
N TYR A 45 -3.18 -26.58 19.46
CA TYR A 45 -3.40 -26.86 18.05
C TYR A 45 -4.22 -25.75 17.43
N LEU A 46 -3.87 -25.37 16.18
CA LEU A 46 -4.71 -24.52 15.32
C LEU A 46 -5.30 -25.38 14.20
N LEU A 47 -6.56 -25.11 13.89
CA LEU A 47 -7.27 -25.77 12.80
C LEU A 47 -6.91 -25.08 11.48
N GLU A 48 -6.37 -25.85 10.54
CA GLU A 48 -6.11 -25.45 9.16
C GLU A 48 -6.83 -26.40 8.20
N ASP A 49 -6.79 -26.11 6.90
CA ASP A 49 -7.57 -26.85 5.89
C ASP A 49 -7.25 -28.36 5.84
N ASP A 50 -6.03 -28.76 6.18
CA ASP A 50 -5.53 -30.14 6.11
C ASP A 50 -5.50 -30.86 7.47
N GLY A 51 -5.87 -30.19 8.57
CA GLY A 51 -5.89 -30.80 9.88
C GLY A 51 -5.58 -29.88 11.05
N LEU A 52 -5.27 -30.48 12.20
CA LEU A 52 -4.86 -29.77 13.40
C LEU A 52 -3.34 -29.65 13.44
N HIS A 53 -2.84 -28.43 13.25
CA HIS A 53 -1.42 -28.12 13.29
C HIS A 53 -0.94 -27.84 14.70
N PHE A 54 0.19 -28.41 15.06
CA PHE A 54 0.87 -28.11 16.32
C PHE A 54 1.39 -26.67 16.30
N ASN A 55 0.89 -25.84 17.20
CA ASN A 55 1.32 -24.43 17.28
C ASN A 55 2.26 -24.16 18.45
N ARG A 56 1.97 -24.76 19.62
CA ARG A 56 2.78 -24.69 20.85
C ARG A 56 2.81 -26.02 21.52
N MET A 57 3.99 -26.38 22.01
CA MET A 57 4.19 -27.57 22.89
C MET A 57 5.06 -27.20 24.07
N VAL A 58 4.63 -27.55 25.26
CA VAL A 58 5.37 -27.33 26.51
C VAL A 58 5.33 -28.63 27.33
N THR A 59 6.51 -29.04 27.83
CA THR A 59 6.62 -30.15 28.84
C THR A 59 7.56 -29.64 29.93
N ARG A 60 7.00 -29.39 31.11
CA ARG A 60 7.70 -28.76 32.25
C ARG A 60 8.75 -29.66 32.85
N SER A 61 8.44 -30.91 33.08
CA SER A 61 9.37 -31.92 33.68
C SER A 61 10.63 -32.13 32.82
N MET A 62 10.51 -31.89 31.48
CA MET A 62 11.59 -32.07 30.53
C MET A 62 12.22 -30.75 30.09
N ASN A 63 11.71 -29.61 30.56
CA ASN A 63 12.12 -28.26 30.15
C ASN A 63 12.05 -28.06 28.62
N ILE A 64 11.02 -28.64 27.97
CA ILE A 64 10.81 -28.54 26.54
C ILE A 64 9.80 -27.42 26.27
N ARG A 65 10.14 -26.50 25.34
CA ARG A 65 9.24 -25.53 24.74
C ARG A 65 9.48 -25.50 23.24
N GLN A 66 8.45 -25.68 22.44
CA GLN A 66 8.52 -25.66 20.98
C GLN A 66 7.37 -24.83 20.39
N GLY A 67 7.61 -24.28 19.20
CA GLY A 67 6.68 -23.42 18.47
C GLY A 67 6.86 -21.93 18.77
N GLY A 68 6.34 -21.08 17.88
CA GLY A 68 6.50 -19.63 17.93
C GLY A 68 7.92 -19.16 17.81
N HIS A 69 8.40 -18.42 18.82
CA HIS A 69 9.79 -17.95 18.88
C HIS A 69 10.79 -19.00 19.41
N ALA A 70 10.29 -20.16 19.88
CA ALA A 70 11.11 -21.28 20.31
C ALA A 70 11.46 -22.22 19.15
N ASP A 71 12.02 -23.40 19.45
CA ASP A 71 12.37 -24.40 18.45
C ASP A 71 11.17 -24.81 17.59
N PRO A 72 11.34 -25.00 16.27
CA PRO A 72 10.22 -25.35 15.40
C PRO A 72 9.66 -26.75 15.73
N ILE A 73 8.34 -26.90 15.60
CA ILE A 73 7.67 -28.20 15.74
C ILE A 73 7.71 -28.90 14.39
N THR A 74 8.31 -30.09 14.33
CA THR A 74 8.45 -30.88 13.08
C THR A 74 7.44 -32.03 12.96
N LEU A 75 6.44 -32.07 13.85
CA LEU A 75 5.40 -33.08 13.84
C LEU A 75 4.40 -32.83 12.72
N PRO A 76 3.92 -33.90 12.02
CA PRO A 76 2.88 -33.74 11.00
C PRO A 76 1.55 -33.35 11.65
N PRO A 77 0.66 -32.66 10.91
CA PRO A 77 -0.67 -32.33 11.40
C PRO A 77 -1.45 -33.56 11.87
N VAL A 78 -2.32 -33.39 12.86
CA VAL A 78 -3.23 -34.45 13.28
C VAL A 78 -4.41 -34.50 12.30
N PRO A 79 -4.66 -35.63 11.60
CA PRO A 79 -5.76 -35.74 10.66
C PRO A 79 -7.12 -35.52 11.32
N MET A 80 -8.07 -34.90 10.60
CA MET A 80 -9.43 -34.63 11.09
C MET A 80 -10.29 -35.91 11.09
N GLU A 81 -9.88 -36.89 11.89
CA GLU A 81 -10.59 -38.18 12.09
C GLU A 81 -11.09 -38.32 13.52
N PRO A 82 -12.33 -38.74 13.73
CA PRO A 82 -12.92 -38.91 15.10
C PRO A 82 -12.16 -39.91 16.00
N SER A 83 -11.27 -40.69 15.43
CA SER A 83 -10.43 -41.64 16.19
C SER A 83 -9.37 -40.94 17.05
N TYR A 84 -8.94 -39.72 16.67
CA TYR A 84 -8.01 -38.91 17.45
C TYR A 84 -8.75 -38.02 18.42
N VAL A 85 -8.31 -37.96 19.69
CA VAL A 85 -8.97 -37.14 20.72
C VAL A 85 -9.12 -35.70 20.36
N CYS A 86 -8.05 -35.06 19.89
CA CYS A 86 -8.05 -33.63 19.52
C CYS A 86 -9.02 -33.35 18.36
N SER A 87 -9.02 -34.21 17.35
CA SER A 87 -9.91 -34.09 16.19
C SER A 87 -11.37 -34.34 16.57
N TRP A 88 -11.62 -35.32 17.44
CA TRP A 88 -12.97 -35.58 17.96
C TRP A 88 -13.52 -34.35 18.69
N VAL A 89 -12.72 -33.76 19.57
CA VAL A 89 -13.07 -32.55 20.33
C VAL A 89 -13.43 -31.38 19.40
N VAL A 90 -12.69 -31.20 18.37
CA VAL A 90 -12.99 -30.14 17.37
C VAL A 90 -14.23 -30.47 16.54
N LEU A 91 -14.40 -31.73 16.10
CA LEU A 91 -15.55 -32.15 15.30
C LEU A 91 -16.88 -32.09 16.07
N HIS A 92 -16.87 -32.30 17.39
CA HIS A 92 -18.07 -32.32 18.21
C HIS A 92 -18.25 -31.06 19.07
N ASN A 93 -17.23 -30.21 19.15
CA ASN A 93 -17.19 -29.04 20.02
C ASN A 93 -17.47 -29.37 21.50
N GLU A 94 -16.96 -30.50 21.96
CA GLU A 94 -17.15 -30.99 23.31
C GLU A 94 -15.79 -31.36 23.93
N PRO A 95 -15.56 -31.10 25.25
CA PRO A 95 -14.32 -31.46 25.90
C PRO A 95 -14.26 -32.99 26.15
N ILE A 96 -13.06 -33.52 26.19
CA ILE A 96 -12.79 -34.90 26.57
C ILE A 96 -11.78 -34.93 27.70
N ASN A 97 -12.18 -35.61 28.78
CA ASN A 97 -11.33 -35.89 29.94
C ASN A 97 -11.04 -37.38 30.00
N VAL A 98 -9.75 -37.74 29.88
CA VAL A 98 -9.26 -39.12 29.90
C VAL A 98 -8.52 -39.38 31.21
N ALA A 99 -9.06 -40.24 32.04
CA ALA A 99 -8.47 -40.55 33.33
C ALA A 99 -7.20 -41.43 33.24
N ASP A 100 -7.12 -42.28 32.20
CA ASP A 100 -5.94 -43.09 31.91
C ASP A 100 -5.92 -43.49 30.42
N VAL A 101 -4.96 -42.96 29.65
CA VAL A 101 -4.82 -43.22 28.21
C VAL A 101 -4.49 -44.67 27.87
N HIS A 102 -3.95 -45.45 28.83
CA HIS A 102 -3.58 -46.83 28.62
C HIS A 102 -4.79 -47.78 28.75
N THR A 103 -5.85 -47.34 29.39
CA THR A 103 -7.09 -48.14 29.62
C THR A 103 -8.28 -47.64 28.80
N ASP A 104 -8.20 -46.41 28.26
CA ASP A 104 -9.27 -45.84 27.46
C ASP A 104 -9.21 -46.38 26.01
N THR A 105 -10.32 -46.99 25.59
CA THR A 105 -10.45 -47.62 24.27
C THR A 105 -11.26 -46.78 23.27
N ARG A 106 -11.73 -45.62 23.70
CA ARG A 106 -12.55 -44.73 22.84
C ARG A 106 -11.76 -44.09 21.70
N PHE A 107 -10.47 -43.88 21.93
CA PHE A 107 -9.62 -43.11 21.02
C PHE A 107 -8.30 -43.81 20.69
N ASN A 108 -7.67 -43.34 19.61
CA ASN A 108 -6.35 -43.80 19.19
C ASN A 108 -5.27 -42.93 19.85
N PHE A 109 -4.54 -43.48 20.79
CA PHE A 109 -3.43 -42.82 21.50
C PHE A 109 -2.06 -43.18 20.92
N SER A 110 -1.99 -43.77 19.72
CA SER A 110 -0.71 -44.18 19.12
C SER A 110 0.26 -42.99 18.91
N GLY A 111 -0.26 -41.80 18.71
CA GLY A 111 0.56 -40.57 18.59
C GLY A 111 1.28 -40.25 19.92
N SER A 112 0.55 -40.28 21.04
CA SER A 112 1.12 -40.05 22.38
C SER A 112 2.09 -41.17 22.74
N ALA A 113 1.75 -42.43 22.47
CA ALA A 113 2.64 -43.55 22.72
C ALA A 113 3.96 -43.46 21.96
N LYS A 114 3.91 -43.04 20.67
CA LYS A 114 5.12 -42.82 19.86
C LYS A 114 5.96 -41.66 20.39
N TYR A 115 5.32 -40.59 20.85
CA TYR A 115 6.01 -39.47 21.48
C TYR A 115 6.72 -39.88 22.76
N ASP A 116 6.02 -40.66 23.60
CA ASP A 116 6.53 -41.21 24.86
C ASP A 116 7.76 -42.11 24.60
N GLU A 117 7.67 -42.99 23.59
CA GLU A 117 8.79 -43.86 23.20
C GLU A 117 10.01 -43.05 22.73
N MET A 118 9.81 -41.99 21.96
CA MET A 118 10.88 -41.15 21.44
C MET A 118 11.55 -40.26 22.49
N THR A 119 10.77 -39.80 23.47
CA THR A 119 11.22 -38.78 24.43
C THR A 119 11.50 -39.33 25.85
N GLY A 120 10.99 -40.49 26.14
CA GLY A 120 11.01 -41.05 27.50
C GLY A 120 9.93 -40.43 28.43
N TYR A 121 9.00 -39.67 27.88
CA TYR A 121 7.84 -39.13 28.60
C TYR A 121 6.86 -40.24 28.89
N CYS A 122 5.95 -40.04 29.86
CA CYS A 122 4.89 -40.99 30.16
C CYS A 122 3.55 -40.27 30.24
N THR A 123 2.78 -40.30 29.16
CA THR A 123 1.42 -39.75 29.08
C THR A 123 0.47 -40.65 29.81
N LYS A 124 -0.22 -40.16 30.85
CA LYS A 124 -1.17 -40.96 31.65
C LYS A 124 -2.57 -40.37 31.64
N THR A 125 -2.70 -39.08 31.98
CA THR A 125 -4.02 -38.42 32.01
C THR A 125 -4.05 -37.30 30.98
N MET A 126 -5.22 -37.06 30.41
CA MET A 126 -5.36 -36.09 29.33
C MET A 126 -6.71 -35.35 29.42
N LEU A 127 -6.66 -34.02 29.28
CA LEU A 127 -7.81 -33.16 29.07
C LEU A 127 -7.66 -32.43 27.76
N VAL A 128 -8.62 -32.59 26.86
CA VAL A 128 -8.64 -31.86 25.57
C VAL A 128 -9.91 -31.01 25.53
N VAL A 129 -9.75 -29.73 25.22
CA VAL A 129 -10.85 -28.79 25.13
C VAL A 129 -10.84 -28.10 23.78
N PRO A 130 -12.01 -27.77 23.20
CA PRO A 130 -12.08 -27.01 21.95
C PRO A 130 -11.70 -25.56 22.19
N LEU A 131 -11.06 -24.93 21.19
CA LEU A 131 -10.90 -23.48 21.04
C LEU A 131 -12.04 -23.00 20.15
N ALA A 132 -13.19 -22.69 20.75
CA ALA A 132 -14.37 -22.20 20.07
C ALA A 132 -14.74 -20.80 20.56
N ASN A 133 -15.06 -19.90 19.64
CA ASN A 133 -15.55 -18.57 20.00
C ASN A 133 -17.05 -18.61 20.39
N ASP A 134 -17.60 -17.44 20.71
CA ASP A 134 -19.01 -17.27 21.12
C ASP A 134 -20.02 -17.56 20.00
N ARG A 135 -19.59 -17.64 18.74
CA ARG A 135 -20.42 -18.02 17.57
C ARG A 135 -20.37 -19.53 17.29
N GLY A 136 -19.48 -20.25 17.96
CA GLY A 136 -19.23 -21.67 17.72
C GLY A 136 -18.19 -21.90 16.60
N ASP A 137 -17.50 -20.87 16.10
CA ASP A 137 -16.42 -21.05 15.14
C ASP A 137 -15.23 -21.71 15.86
N LEU A 138 -14.79 -22.83 15.34
CA LEU A 138 -13.69 -23.61 15.87
C LEU A 138 -12.36 -23.13 15.30
N ILE A 139 -11.42 -22.80 16.17
CA ILE A 139 -10.09 -22.29 15.81
C ILE A 139 -9.04 -23.37 16.02
N GLY A 140 -9.31 -24.33 16.87
CA GLY A 140 -8.37 -25.39 17.20
C GLY A 140 -8.76 -26.18 18.45
N ALA A 141 -7.77 -26.75 19.09
CA ALA A 141 -7.90 -27.46 20.34
C ALA A 141 -6.74 -27.21 21.28
N MET A 142 -6.96 -27.34 22.57
CA MET A 142 -5.93 -27.33 23.60
C MET A 142 -5.93 -28.65 24.32
N GLN A 143 -4.77 -29.30 24.38
CA GLN A 143 -4.54 -30.57 25.05
C GLN A 143 -3.64 -30.34 26.27
N LEU A 144 -4.08 -30.78 27.42
CA LEU A 144 -3.34 -30.76 28.68
C LEU A 144 -3.07 -32.19 29.09
N ILE A 145 -1.88 -32.47 29.59
CA ILE A 145 -1.42 -33.81 29.88
C ILE A 145 -0.85 -33.86 31.30
N ASN A 146 -1.17 -34.93 32.01
CA ASN A 146 -0.70 -35.29 33.37
C ASN A 146 -0.95 -34.16 34.38
N ALA A 147 -2.20 -34.04 34.85
CA ALA A 147 -2.51 -33.25 36.04
C ALA A 147 -1.73 -33.78 37.24
N LEU A 148 -1.16 -32.89 38.04
CA LEU A 148 -0.31 -33.23 39.19
C LEU A 148 -1.01 -32.85 40.51
N ASP A 149 -0.88 -33.68 41.51
CA ASP A 149 -1.21 -33.33 42.88
C ASP A 149 -0.11 -32.50 43.56
N LYS A 150 -0.23 -32.21 44.85
CA LYS A 150 0.73 -31.40 45.61
C LYS A 150 2.10 -32.07 45.77
N ASP A 151 2.14 -33.38 45.64
CA ASP A 151 3.35 -34.20 45.78
C ASP A 151 3.96 -34.53 44.41
N GLY A 152 3.39 -33.98 43.33
CA GLY A 152 3.87 -34.17 41.94
C GLY A 152 3.43 -35.53 41.35
N VAL A 153 2.48 -36.20 41.93
CA VAL A 153 1.94 -37.46 41.41
C VAL A 153 0.85 -37.18 40.37
N THR A 154 0.88 -37.91 39.26
CA THR A 154 -0.13 -37.76 38.20
C THR A 154 -1.50 -38.25 38.65
N ILE A 155 -2.51 -37.39 38.56
CA ILE A 155 -3.91 -37.63 38.89
C ILE A 155 -4.82 -37.28 37.70
N PRO A 156 -6.05 -37.82 37.65
CA PRO A 156 -7.05 -37.39 36.68
C PRO A 156 -7.42 -35.91 36.86
N PHE A 157 -7.74 -35.23 35.75
CA PHE A 157 -8.24 -33.86 35.80
C PHE A 157 -9.60 -33.79 36.50
N ALA A 158 -9.76 -32.94 37.50
CA ALA A 158 -11.01 -32.72 38.18
C ALA A 158 -12.03 -31.99 37.31
N SER A 159 -13.32 -32.28 37.38
CA SER A 159 -14.35 -31.60 36.60
C SER A 159 -14.42 -30.10 36.86
N SER A 160 -14.02 -29.62 38.03
CA SER A 160 -13.91 -28.18 38.32
C SER A 160 -12.77 -27.51 37.53
N VAL A 161 -11.67 -28.21 37.24
CA VAL A 161 -10.54 -27.76 36.42
C VAL A 161 -10.96 -27.77 34.96
N GLU A 162 -11.66 -28.78 34.49
CA GLU A 162 -12.21 -28.85 33.13
C GLU A 162 -13.06 -27.64 32.82
N LEU A 163 -14.01 -27.24 33.71
CA LEU A 163 -14.84 -26.05 33.54
C LEU A 163 -14.00 -24.74 33.44
N LEU A 164 -12.93 -24.62 34.23
CA LEU A 164 -12.04 -23.47 34.21
C LEU A 164 -11.24 -23.38 32.90
N VAL A 165 -10.69 -24.52 32.47
CA VAL A 165 -9.96 -24.64 31.25
C VAL A 165 -10.84 -24.34 30.04
N MET A 166 -12.08 -24.82 30.03
CA MET A 166 -13.10 -24.50 29.04
C MET A 166 -13.38 -22.99 28.95
N ALA A 167 -13.55 -22.32 30.10
CA ALA A 167 -13.81 -20.89 30.14
C ALA A 167 -12.62 -20.06 29.56
N ILE A 168 -11.38 -20.47 29.90
CA ILE A 168 -10.19 -19.86 29.34
C ILE A 168 -10.08 -20.13 27.86
N SER A 169 -10.33 -21.36 27.42
CA SER A 169 -10.29 -21.76 26.02
C SER A 169 -11.26 -20.93 25.18
N SER A 170 -12.49 -20.72 25.67
CA SER A 170 -13.46 -19.85 24.99
C SER A 170 -13.02 -18.39 24.93
N GLN A 171 -12.54 -17.83 26.05
CA GLN A 171 -12.03 -16.45 26.05
C GLN A 171 -10.82 -16.29 25.13
N ALA A 172 -9.92 -17.25 25.12
CA ALA A 172 -8.77 -17.30 24.24
C ALA A 172 -9.19 -17.35 22.75
N ALA A 173 -10.17 -18.19 22.43
CA ALA A 173 -10.72 -18.30 21.09
C ALA A 173 -11.34 -16.97 20.62
N ILE A 174 -12.10 -16.27 21.49
CA ILE A 174 -12.65 -14.95 21.19
C ILE A 174 -11.52 -13.93 20.88
N SER A 175 -10.50 -13.88 21.75
CA SER A 175 -9.37 -12.93 21.57
C SER A 175 -8.59 -13.22 20.28
N LEU A 176 -8.33 -14.50 19.99
CA LEU A 176 -7.65 -14.92 18.78
C LEU A 176 -8.49 -14.64 17.53
N THR A 177 -9.79 -14.91 17.54
CA THR A 177 -10.71 -14.60 16.44
C THR A 177 -10.71 -13.11 16.13
N ASN A 178 -10.83 -12.27 17.16
CA ASN A 178 -10.80 -10.81 16.97
C ASN A 178 -9.49 -10.33 16.36
N MET A 179 -8.38 -10.91 16.75
CA MET A 179 -7.07 -10.60 16.17
C MET A 179 -6.99 -11.02 14.70
N LEU A 180 -7.41 -12.24 14.37
CA LEU A 180 -7.46 -12.75 13.00
C LEU A 180 -8.37 -11.89 12.10
N TYR A 181 -9.54 -11.47 12.59
CA TYR A 181 -10.42 -10.57 11.84
C TYR A 181 -9.78 -9.20 11.62
N ALA A 182 -9.09 -8.65 12.60
CA ALA A 182 -8.37 -7.39 12.44
C ALA A 182 -7.27 -7.50 11.38
N GLU A 183 -6.53 -8.60 11.35
CA GLU A 183 -5.51 -8.89 10.33
C GLU A 183 -6.15 -9.05 8.93
N GLN A 184 -7.26 -9.79 8.83
CA GLN A 184 -7.99 -9.99 7.56
C GLN A 184 -8.56 -8.68 7.01
N ILE A 185 -9.21 -7.87 7.86
CA ILE A 185 -9.72 -6.55 7.47
C ILE A 185 -8.57 -5.66 6.97
N THR A 186 -7.45 -5.70 7.66
CA THR A 186 -6.25 -4.97 7.32
C THR A 186 -5.71 -5.38 5.95
N SER A 187 -5.57 -6.68 5.70
CA SER A 187 -5.12 -7.24 4.42
C SER A 187 -6.10 -6.91 3.28
N LEU A 188 -7.40 -6.97 3.55
CA LEU A 188 -8.42 -6.60 2.57
C LEU A 188 -8.32 -5.13 2.18
N LEU A 189 -8.15 -4.23 3.16
CA LEU A 189 -7.96 -2.80 2.90
C LEU A 189 -6.71 -2.54 2.07
N ASP A 190 -5.59 -3.19 2.38
CA ASP A 190 -4.35 -3.07 1.60
C ASP A 190 -4.55 -3.55 0.15
N SER A 191 -5.27 -4.65 -0.03
CA SER A 191 -5.59 -5.18 -1.36
C SER A 191 -6.51 -4.24 -2.16
N LEU A 192 -7.52 -3.65 -1.52
CA LEU A 192 -8.41 -2.68 -2.16
C LEU A 192 -7.67 -1.39 -2.55
N VAL A 193 -6.83 -0.87 -1.66
CA VAL A 193 -6.00 0.31 -1.94
C VAL A 193 -5.03 0.03 -3.08
N GLY A 194 -4.38 -1.15 -3.08
CA GLY A 194 -3.52 -1.60 -4.17
C GLY A 194 -4.25 -1.72 -5.51
N ALA A 195 -5.48 -2.24 -5.49
CA ALA A 195 -6.32 -2.35 -6.69
C ALA A 195 -6.75 -0.98 -7.23
N LEU A 196 -7.11 -0.03 -6.35
CA LEU A 196 -7.42 1.34 -6.74
C LEU A 196 -6.21 2.05 -7.37
N SER A 197 -5.03 1.92 -6.75
CA SER A 197 -3.79 2.47 -7.29
C SER A 197 -3.45 1.86 -8.65
N ALA A 198 -3.57 0.53 -8.79
CA ALA A 198 -3.35 -0.14 -10.07
C ALA A 198 -4.32 0.35 -11.15
N ALA A 199 -5.60 0.62 -10.81
CA ALA A 199 -6.57 1.16 -11.75
C ALA A 199 -6.23 2.59 -12.20
N ILE A 200 -5.56 3.39 -11.37
CA ILE A 200 -5.05 4.71 -11.72
C ILE A 200 -3.83 4.57 -12.63
N ASP A 201 -2.90 3.70 -12.26
CA ASP A 201 -1.68 3.45 -13.01
C ASP A 201 -1.98 2.87 -14.42
N GLU A 202 -2.98 2.00 -14.56
CA GLU A 202 -3.42 1.44 -15.85
C GLU A 202 -4.14 2.46 -16.75
N ARG A 203 -4.56 3.60 -16.21
CA ARG A 203 -5.26 4.63 -16.97
C ARG A 203 -4.36 5.36 -17.96
N THR A 204 -3.08 5.43 -17.66
CA THR A 204 -2.06 6.07 -18.50
C THR A 204 -0.76 5.26 -18.49
N PRO A 205 -0.15 5.02 -19.65
CA PRO A 205 1.12 4.31 -19.74
C PRO A 205 2.29 5.07 -19.06
N TYR A 206 2.10 6.33 -18.71
CA TYR A 206 3.13 7.21 -18.14
C TYR A 206 3.29 7.09 -16.62
N ASN A 207 2.36 6.42 -15.93
CA ASN A 207 2.35 6.28 -14.47
C ASN A 207 2.31 4.82 -14.00
N ALA A 208 2.53 3.85 -14.90
CA ALA A 208 2.29 2.43 -14.63
C ALA A 208 2.99 1.85 -13.38
N ASN A 209 4.05 2.49 -12.88
CA ASN A 209 4.76 2.04 -11.68
C ASN A 209 4.97 3.16 -10.64
N HIS A 210 4.47 4.36 -10.88
CA HIS A 210 4.71 5.54 -10.06
C HIS A 210 4.37 5.29 -8.57
N THR A 211 3.12 5.01 -8.28
CA THR A 211 2.66 4.80 -6.90
C THR A 211 3.37 3.63 -6.24
N ARG A 212 3.60 2.54 -6.97
CA ARG A 212 4.32 1.36 -6.48
C ARG A 212 5.77 1.67 -6.12
N ASN A 213 6.47 2.43 -6.95
CA ASN A 213 7.83 2.89 -6.68
C ASN A 213 7.88 3.77 -5.45
N MET A 214 6.99 4.75 -5.35
CA MET A 214 6.91 5.65 -4.20
C MET A 214 6.70 4.88 -2.89
N VAL A 215 5.79 3.89 -2.86
CA VAL A 215 5.58 3.03 -1.68
C VAL A 215 6.84 2.25 -1.34
N LYS A 216 7.55 1.72 -2.34
CA LYS A 216 8.82 1.02 -2.17
C LYS A 216 9.88 1.94 -1.56
N TYR A 217 10.03 3.15 -2.08
CA TYR A 217 10.97 4.14 -1.54
C TYR A 217 10.59 4.57 -0.14
N ALA A 218 9.32 4.86 0.10
CA ALA A 218 8.79 5.21 1.41
C ALA A 218 9.08 4.10 2.45
N THR A 219 8.78 2.85 2.10
CA THR A 219 9.00 1.70 3.00
C THR A 219 10.47 1.56 3.36
N ARG A 220 11.37 1.60 2.37
CA ARG A 220 12.81 1.49 2.58
C ARG A 220 13.38 2.65 3.39
N PHE A 221 12.89 3.85 3.12
CA PHE A 221 13.28 5.03 3.88
C PHE A 221 12.88 4.90 5.36
N LEU A 222 11.65 4.47 5.63
CA LEU A 222 11.17 4.25 7.00
C LEU A 222 11.93 3.12 7.69
N ASP A 223 12.23 2.00 6.99
CA ASP A 223 13.06 0.90 7.52
C ASP A 223 14.47 1.35 7.87
N TRP A 224 15.03 2.27 7.07
CA TRP A 224 16.32 2.88 7.37
C TRP A 224 16.23 3.83 8.57
N LEU A 225 15.18 4.67 8.61
CA LEU A 225 14.96 5.62 9.70
C LEU A 225 14.77 4.93 11.05
N ASP A 226 14.08 3.78 11.08
CA ASP A 226 13.87 2.98 12.29
C ASP A 226 15.19 2.41 12.87
N LYS A 227 16.22 2.23 12.04
CA LYS A 227 17.55 1.79 12.45
C LYS A 227 18.43 2.93 12.96
N GLN A 228 18.05 4.18 12.69
CA GLN A 228 18.72 5.35 13.23
C GLN A 228 18.17 5.63 14.63
N ASP A 229 19.01 6.15 15.51
CA ASP A 229 18.58 6.64 16.83
C ASP A 229 17.94 8.03 16.69
N SER A 230 16.77 8.07 16.04
CA SER A 230 16.07 9.28 15.67
C SER A 230 14.79 9.45 16.49
N GLU A 231 14.56 10.67 16.99
CA GLU A 231 13.29 11.07 17.62
C GLU A 231 12.11 11.05 16.63
N LYS A 232 12.40 10.98 15.32
CA LYS A 232 11.39 11.02 14.24
C LYS A 232 10.94 9.62 13.78
N ARG A 233 11.02 8.62 14.66
CA ARG A 233 10.49 7.29 14.36
C ARG A 233 9.00 7.32 14.10
N PHE A 234 8.57 6.48 13.16
CA PHE A 234 7.17 6.21 12.93
C PHE A 234 6.74 5.00 13.75
N ASP A 235 5.80 5.17 14.70
CA ASP A 235 5.12 4.03 15.28
C ASP A 235 4.34 3.25 14.21
N GLY A 236 3.84 2.06 14.55
CA GLY A 236 3.16 1.20 13.59
C GLY A 236 1.95 1.87 12.92
N ASP A 237 1.15 2.62 13.69
CA ASP A 237 -0.06 3.30 13.20
C ASP A 237 0.31 4.50 12.32
N LYS A 238 1.28 5.30 12.73
CA LYS A 238 1.76 6.45 11.97
C LYS A 238 2.41 6.02 10.64
N ARG A 239 3.24 4.97 10.69
CA ARG A 239 3.86 4.36 9.50
C ARG A 239 2.80 3.92 8.50
N ARG A 240 1.78 3.22 8.99
CA ARG A 240 0.69 2.74 8.14
C ARG A 240 -0.13 3.90 7.56
N THR A 241 -0.46 4.92 8.36
CA THR A 241 -1.14 6.12 7.90
C THR A 241 -0.37 6.79 6.76
N PHE A 242 0.95 6.92 6.92
CA PHE A 242 1.80 7.49 5.89
C PHE A 242 1.81 6.67 4.61
N LEU A 243 2.02 5.35 4.69
CA LEU A 243 2.02 4.48 3.50
C LEU A 243 0.67 4.46 2.79
N LEU A 244 -0.46 4.49 3.51
CA LEU A 244 -1.79 4.67 2.91
C LEU A 244 -1.92 6.00 2.18
N SER A 245 -1.34 7.08 2.74
CA SER A 245 -1.33 8.39 2.06
C SER A 245 -0.50 8.36 0.78
N VAL A 246 0.64 7.65 0.78
CA VAL A 246 1.44 7.41 -0.43
C VAL A 246 0.66 6.61 -1.47
N TRP A 247 -0.05 5.55 -1.07
CA TRP A 247 -0.87 4.76 -1.99
C TRP A 247 -2.01 5.55 -2.65
N LEU A 248 -2.59 6.51 -1.93
CA LEU A 248 -3.83 7.21 -2.30
C LEU A 248 -3.62 8.66 -2.77
N HIS A 249 -2.36 9.16 -2.81
CA HIS A 249 -2.09 10.57 -3.10
C HIS A 249 -2.68 11.02 -4.44
N ASP A 250 -2.66 10.16 -5.42
CA ASP A 250 -3.03 10.41 -6.82
C ASP A 250 -4.44 9.92 -7.20
N VAL A 251 -5.27 9.49 -6.25
CA VAL A 251 -6.61 8.97 -6.55
C VAL A 251 -7.49 9.98 -7.32
N GLY A 252 -7.22 11.27 -7.14
CA GLY A 252 -7.91 12.33 -7.88
C GLY A 252 -7.62 12.37 -9.37
N LYS A 253 -6.54 11.77 -9.85
CA LYS A 253 -6.24 11.63 -11.28
C LYS A 253 -7.31 10.84 -12.05
N LEU A 254 -8.15 10.07 -11.36
CA LEU A 254 -9.29 9.37 -11.98
C LEU A 254 -10.25 10.29 -12.72
N VAL A 255 -10.38 11.54 -12.35
CA VAL A 255 -11.27 12.50 -13.00
C VAL A 255 -10.58 13.48 -13.96
N VAL A 256 -9.25 13.48 -14.03
CA VAL A 256 -8.50 14.31 -14.98
C VAL A 256 -8.69 13.74 -16.38
N PRO A 257 -9.08 14.54 -17.39
CA PRO A 257 -9.18 14.08 -18.78
C PRO A 257 -7.83 13.57 -19.31
N LEU A 258 -7.85 12.45 -20.06
CA LEU A 258 -6.62 11.87 -20.62
C LEU A 258 -5.91 12.83 -21.58
N GLU A 259 -6.68 13.63 -22.32
CA GLU A 259 -6.14 14.64 -23.25
C GLU A 259 -5.27 15.68 -22.52
N VAL A 260 -5.55 15.95 -21.24
CA VAL A 260 -4.75 16.83 -20.40
C VAL A 260 -3.61 16.07 -19.74
N MET A 261 -3.91 14.87 -19.21
CA MET A 261 -2.95 14.08 -18.45
C MET A 261 -1.80 13.57 -19.32
N ASP A 262 -2.11 13.13 -20.55
CA ASP A 262 -1.17 12.55 -21.50
C ASP A 262 -0.73 13.53 -22.61
N LYS A 263 -0.91 14.86 -22.41
CA LYS A 263 -0.56 15.87 -23.41
C LYS A 263 0.95 15.98 -23.60
N GLU A 264 1.46 15.27 -24.61
CA GLU A 264 2.89 15.13 -24.89
C GLU A 264 3.55 16.38 -25.48
N SER A 265 2.76 17.16 -26.21
CA SER A 265 3.20 18.37 -26.91
C SER A 265 2.13 19.46 -26.79
N ARG A 266 2.50 20.72 -27.06
CA ARG A 266 1.59 21.85 -26.88
C ARG A 266 0.30 21.72 -27.70
N LEU A 267 0.41 21.27 -28.93
CA LEU A 267 -0.76 21.12 -29.84
C LEU A 267 -1.46 19.76 -29.68
N GLY A 268 -0.76 18.73 -29.16
CA GLY A 268 -1.33 17.38 -29.14
C GLY A 268 -1.87 16.98 -30.52
N PRO A 269 -3.13 16.49 -30.61
CA PRO A 269 -3.79 16.08 -31.86
C PRO A 269 -4.05 17.23 -32.84
N ALA A 270 -4.09 18.49 -32.37
CA ALA A 270 -4.35 19.65 -33.23
C ALA A 270 -3.28 19.85 -34.31
N LEU A 271 -2.07 19.32 -34.10
CA LEU A 271 -0.97 19.40 -35.10
C LEU A 271 -1.39 18.77 -36.44
N ASP A 272 -2.11 17.65 -36.43
CA ASP A 272 -2.58 16.98 -37.65
C ASP A 272 -3.54 17.87 -38.44
N GLY A 273 -4.43 18.59 -37.73
CA GLY A 273 -5.34 19.56 -38.35
C GLY A 273 -4.58 20.74 -39.04
N ILE A 274 -3.53 21.25 -38.38
CA ILE A 274 -2.66 22.28 -38.95
C ILE A 274 -1.94 21.75 -40.20
N GLN A 275 -1.39 20.54 -40.14
CA GLN A 275 -0.69 19.94 -41.29
C GLN A 275 -1.65 19.74 -42.47
N GLN A 276 -2.90 19.29 -42.24
CA GLN A 276 -3.88 19.18 -43.31
C GLN A 276 -4.26 20.52 -43.91
N ARG A 277 -4.44 21.57 -43.09
CA ARG A 277 -4.71 22.94 -43.52
C ARG A 277 -3.60 23.46 -44.38
N PHE A 278 -2.35 23.29 -43.99
CA PHE A 278 -1.17 23.74 -44.78
C PHE A 278 -1.06 22.99 -46.12
N ARG A 279 -1.39 21.69 -46.16
CA ARG A 279 -1.49 20.92 -47.42
C ARG A 279 -2.58 21.46 -48.34
N ALA A 280 -3.78 21.76 -47.78
CA ALA A 280 -4.86 22.38 -48.54
C ALA A 280 -4.48 23.72 -49.14
N MET A 281 -3.82 24.57 -48.34
CA MET A 281 -3.28 25.87 -48.83
C MET A 281 -2.30 25.67 -49.99
N ALA A 282 -1.41 24.68 -49.92
CA ALA A 282 -0.48 24.37 -50.98
C ALA A 282 -1.19 23.93 -52.29
N LEU A 283 -2.26 23.17 -52.16
CA LEU A 283 -3.08 22.77 -53.31
C LEU A 283 -3.84 23.97 -53.93
N LEU A 284 -4.40 24.86 -53.10
CA LEU A 284 -5.08 26.07 -53.55
C LEU A 284 -4.12 27.05 -54.31
N ASP A 285 -2.89 27.18 -53.81
CA ASP A 285 -1.85 27.96 -54.50
C ASP A 285 -1.46 27.33 -55.85
N ARG A 286 -1.37 26.00 -55.92
CA ARG A 286 -1.07 25.27 -57.15
C ARG A 286 -2.24 25.44 -58.19
N ILE A 287 -3.47 25.37 -57.77
CA ILE A 287 -4.63 25.64 -58.60
C ILE A 287 -4.56 27.09 -59.11
N SER A 288 -4.30 28.07 -58.24
CA SER A 288 -4.21 29.46 -58.57
C SER A 288 -3.11 29.76 -59.59
N LEU A 289 -1.96 29.05 -59.49
CA LEU A 289 -0.88 29.12 -60.45
C LEU A 289 -1.29 28.53 -61.79
N LEU A 290 -1.95 27.36 -61.84
CA LEU A 290 -2.41 26.69 -63.04
C LEU A 290 -3.49 27.52 -63.80
N GLU A 291 -4.32 28.23 -63.06
CA GLU A 291 -5.35 29.11 -63.61
C GLU A 291 -4.84 30.51 -63.94
N GLY A 292 -3.54 30.76 -63.71
CA GLY A 292 -2.89 32.05 -64.03
C GLY A 292 -3.26 33.20 -63.08
N ARG A 293 -3.88 32.88 -61.92
CA ARG A 293 -4.27 33.87 -60.90
C ARG A 293 -3.07 34.44 -60.12
N ILE A 294 -1.99 33.65 -60.00
CA ILE A 294 -0.72 34.06 -59.37
C ILE A 294 0.47 33.69 -60.26
N SER A 295 1.57 34.44 -60.13
CA SER A 295 2.80 34.14 -60.82
C SER A 295 3.56 32.98 -60.20
N ARG A 296 4.51 32.38 -60.94
CA ARG A 296 5.38 31.33 -60.42
C ARG A 296 6.23 31.83 -59.24
N GLU A 297 6.75 33.04 -59.32
CA GLU A 297 7.53 33.68 -58.26
C GLU A 297 6.69 33.85 -56.97
N GLU A 298 5.44 34.26 -57.11
CA GLU A 298 4.52 34.39 -55.97
C GLU A 298 4.19 33.02 -55.36
N ALA A 299 3.98 32.00 -56.19
CA ALA A 299 3.74 30.61 -55.70
C ALA A 299 4.95 30.06 -54.92
N GLU A 300 6.17 30.26 -55.44
CA GLU A 300 7.40 29.87 -54.76
C GLU A 300 7.59 30.59 -53.44
N LYS A 301 7.33 31.89 -53.38
CA LYS A 301 7.36 32.70 -52.14
C LYS A 301 6.36 32.20 -51.11
N ARG A 302 5.13 31.89 -51.49
CA ARG A 302 4.11 31.34 -50.60
C ARG A 302 4.50 29.97 -50.07
N SER A 303 5.09 29.10 -50.91
CA SER A 303 5.60 27.80 -50.52
C SER A 303 6.67 27.92 -49.44
N THR A 304 7.67 28.78 -49.67
CA THR A 304 8.76 29.03 -48.70
C THR A 304 8.22 29.51 -47.36
N ILE A 305 7.23 30.42 -47.37
CA ILE A 305 6.63 30.92 -46.13
C ILE A 305 5.86 29.83 -45.40
N ARG A 306 5.12 28.95 -46.12
CA ARG A 306 4.41 27.82 -45.49
C ARG A 306 5.39 26.82 -44.90
N GLU A 307 6.43 26.41 -45.63
CA GLU A 307 7.46 25.48 -45.19
C GLU A 307 8.13 26.00 -43.92
N THR A 308 8.63 27.25 -43.95
CA THR A 308 9.26 27.90 -42.79
C THR A 308 8.31 28.04 -41.61
N GLY A 309 7.01 28.27 -41.88
CA GLY A 309 5.96 28.34 -40.85
C GLY A 309 5.70 26.99 -40.21
N MET A 310 5.66 25.91 -40.99
CA MET A 310 5.48 24.58 -40.49
C MET A 310 6.66 24.13 -39.62
N ASP A 311 7.89 24.37 -40.09
CA ASP A 311 9.11 24.09 -39.32
C ASP A 311 9.10 24.80 -37.95
N LEU A 312 8.67 26.08 -37.94
CA LEU A 312 8.51 26.83 -36.69
C LEU A 312 7.50 26.20 -35.77
N ILE A 313 6.32 25.83 -36.28
CA ILE A 313 5.24 25.20 -35.49
C ILE A 313 5.72 23.85 -34.88
N GLU A 314 6.32 22.97 -35.68
CA GLU A 314 6.81 21.66 -35.21
C GLU A 314 7.92 21.82 -34.16
N ARG A 315 8.82 22.79 -34.35
CA ARG A 315 9.87 23.06 -33.37
C ARG A 315 9.31 23.59 -32.05
N VAL A 316 8.43 24.62 -32.13
CA VAL A 316 7.81 25.21 -30.94
C VAL A 316 6.91 24.21 -30.22
N ASN A 317 6.17 23.37 -30.94
CA ASN A 317 5.31 22.33 -30.39
C ASN A 317 6.06 21.39 -29.44
N LYS A 318 7.31 21.04 -29.74
CA LYS A 318 8.16 20.10 -28.97
C LYS A 318 9.19 20.81 -28.07
N ALA A 319 9.32 22.14 -28.11
CA ALA A 319 10.32 22.84 -27.33
C ALA A 319 10.06 22.78 -25.83
N GLY A 320 11.08 22.54 -25.01
CA GLY A 320 10.95 22.58 -23.54
C GLY A 320 10.64 24.00 -23.03
N PHE A 321 11.15 25.02 -23.71
CA PHE A 321 10.91 26.43 -23.41
C PHE A 321 10.74 27.20 -24.72
N VAL A 322 9.82 28.16 -24.79
CA VAL A 322 9.54 29.02 -25.94
C VAL A 322 10.05 30.43 -25.66
N THR A 323 10.90 30.96 -26.56
CA THR A 323 11.49 32.29 -26.44
C THR A 323 10.49 33.38 -26.85
N ASP A 324 10.78 34.64 -26.47
CA ASP A 324 9.98 35.81 -26.91
C ASP A 324 10.01 35.97 -28.41
N GLU A 325 11.15 35.65 -29.06
CA GLU A 325 11.29 35.68 -30.52
C GLU A 325 10.37 34.65 -31.19
N ASP A 326 10.33 33.39 -30.65
CA ASP A 326 9.45 32.36 -31.18
C ASP A 326 7.98 32.74 -31.01
N LEU A 327 7.61 33.31 -29.86
CA LEU A 327 6.23 33.79 -29.61
C LEU A 327 5.84 34.87 -30.65
N ALA A 328 6.69 35.87 -30.89
CA ALA A 328 6.42 36.92 -31.88
C ALA A 328 6.27 36.36 -33.31
N ARG A 329 7.06 35.31 -33.63
CA ARG A 329 6.97 34.62 -34.93
C ARG A 329 5.68 33.82 -35.06
N ILE A 330 5.24 33.12 -33.99
CA ILE A 330 3.97 32.41 -33.96
C ILE A 330 2.79 33.38 -34.07
N ASP A 331 2.80 34.51 -33.37
CA ASP A 331 1.77 35.55 -33.49
C ASP A 331 1.69 36.10 -34.92
N THR A 332 2.84 36.34 -35.54
CA THR A 332 2.92 36.78 -36.97
C THR A 332 2.33 35.73 -37.91
N LEU A 333 2.58 34.44 -37.60
CA LEU A 333 2.06 33.34 -38.40
C LEU A 333 0.54 33.18 -38.22
N ALA A 334 0.04 33.29 -36.99
CA ALA A 334 -1.38 33.20 -36.66
C ALA A 334 -2.22 34.32 -37.29
N ALA A 335 -1.66 35.53 -37.42
CA ALA A 335 -2.30 36.67 -38.06
C ALA A 335 -2.39 36.56 -39.60
N ARG A 336 -1.76 35.53 -40.21
CA ARG A 336 -1.87 35.31 -41.65
C ARG A 336 -3.20 34.70 -42.02
N GLU A 337 -3.70 35.11 -43.19
CA GLU A 337 -4.96 34.66 -43.75
C GLU A 337 -4.74 33.91 -45.06
N TYR A 338 -5.71 33.06 -45.40
CA TYR A 338 -5.84 32.41 -46.70
C TYR A 338 -7.32 32.30 -47.06
N ILE A 339 -7.62 32.13 -48.34
CA ILE A 339 -9.00 31.87 -48.82
C ILE A 339 -9.14 30.37 -49.04
N ASP A 340 -10.10 29.76 -48.36
CA ASP A 340 -10.37 28.35 -48.48
C ASP A 340 -11.09 27.96 -49.78
N GLU A 341 -11.38 26.69 -50.01
CA GLU A 341 -12.06 26.15 -51.20
C GLU A 341 -13.44 26.68 -51.42
N ASN A 342 -14.08 27.24 -50.37
CA ASN A 342 -15.42 27.83 -50.41
C ASN A 342 -15.37 29.35 -50.59
N GLY A 343 -14.18 29.94 -50.77
CA GLY A 343 -14.02 31.38 -50.91
C GLY A 343 -14.09 32.14 -49.58
N LYS A 344 -14.02 31.48 -48.44
CA LYS A 344 -14.06 32.11 -47.13
C LYS A 344 -12.63 32.39 -46.63
N THR A 345 -12.44 33.54 -46.02
CA THR A 345 -11.16 33.90 -45.36
C THR A 345 -11.02 33.14 -44.06
N GLN A 346 -9.88 32.46 -43.93
CA GLN A 346 -9.49 31.67 -42.74
C GLN A 346 -8.10 32.13 -42.27
N THR A 347 -7.82 31.99 -40.98
CA THR A 347 -6.47 32.23 -40.44
C THR A 347 -5.59 30.97 -40.56
N TRP A 348 -4.29 31.16 -40.61
CA TRP A 348 -3.31 30.04 -40.66
C TRP A 348 -3.35 29.18 -39.39
N LEU A 349 -3.50 29.81 -38.23
CA LEU A 349 -3.73 29.14 -36.96
C LEU A 349 -5.04 29.63 -36.33
N THR A 350 -5.77 28.76 -35.66
CA THR A 350 -6.88 29.18 -34.81
C THR A 350 -6.40 29.84 -33.53
N GLU A 351 -7.28 30.55 -32.83
CA GLU A 351 -6.94 31.17 -31.55
C GLU A 351 -6.52 30.17 -30.51
N GLU A 352 -7.13 28.96 -30.51
CA GLU A 352 -6.79 27.87 -29.62
C GLU A 352 -5.40 27.32 -29.93
N GLU A 353 -5.08 27.03 -31.18
CA GLU A 353 -3.75 26.59 -31.63
C GLU A 353 -2.67 27.60 -31.27
N ARG A 354 -2.97 28.91 -31.44
CA ARG A 354 -2.08 29.97 -31.02
C ARG A 354 -1.83 30.00 -29.53
N LYS A 355 -2.86 29.86 -28.71
CA LYS A 355 -2.76 29.76 -27.24
C LYS A 355 -1.89 28.59 -26.82
N ASP A 356 -2.12 27.42 -27.41
CA ASP A 356 -1.36 26.22 -27.14
C ASP A 356 0.14 26.44 -27.42
N LEU A 357 0.48 26.96 -28.62
CA LEU A 357 1.87 27.27 -29.00
C LEU A 357 2.50 28.38 -28.16
N SER A 358 1.71 29.21 -27.51
CA SER A 358 2.17 30.31 -26.65
C SER A 358 2.56 29.87 -25.24
N VAL A 359 2.37 28.60 -24.89
CA VAL A 359 2.80 28.08 -23.58
C VAL A 359 4.33 28.12 -23.48
N ARG A 360 4.85 28.95 -22.55
CA ARG A 360 6.31 29.19 -22.44
C ARG A 360 7.08 27.98 -21.92
N LYS A 361 6.54 27.28 -20.90
CA LYS A 361 7.20 26.13 -20.25
C LYS A 361 6.20 24.97 -20.10
N GLY A 362 6.59 23.80 -20.58
CA GLY A 362 5.73 22.62 -20.57
C GLY A 362 4.79 22.57 -21.78
N THR A 363 3.73 21.75 -21.65
CA THR A 363 2.79 21.44 -22.73
C THR A 363 1.37 21.94 -22.44
N LEU A 364 1.02 22.20 -21.18
CA LEU A 364 -0.33 22.54 -20.73
C LEU A 364 -0.56 24.04 -20.73
N THR A 365 -1.69 24.48 -21.27
CA THR A 365 -2.20 25.84 -21.09
C THR A 365 -2.50 26.14 -19.62
N PRO A 366 -2.69 27.40 -19.20
CA PRO A 366 -3.08 27.72 -17.83
C PRO A 366 -4.37 27.02 -17.40
N GLU A 367 -5.36 26.90 -18.28
CA GLU A 367 -6.64 26.22 -18.04
C GLU A 367 -6.44 24.71 -17.85
N GLU A 368 -5.69 24.06 -18.73
CA GLU A 368 -5.36 22.64 -18.64
C GLU A 368 -4.52 22.34 -17.40
N ARG A 369 -3.59 23.25 -17.05
CA ARG A 369 -2.81 23.14 -15.80
C ARG A 369 -3.70 23.18 -14.59
N ALA A 370 -4.67 24.10 -14.52
CA ALA A 370 -5.64 24.14 -13.43
C ALA A 370 -6.47 22.85 -13.32
N ILE A 371 -6.84 22.25 -14.47
CA ILE A 371 -7.50 20.94 -14.51
C ILE A 371 -6.57 19.85 -13.95
N MET A 372 -5.29 19.82 -14.36
CA MET A 372 -4.31 18.89 -13.84
C MET A 372 -4.12 19.06 -12.33
N GLU A 373 -3.88 20.28 -11.85
CA GLU A 373 -3.66 20.60 -10.45
C GLU A 373 -4.87 20.29 -9.57
N SER A 374 -6.08 20.28 -10.15
CA SER A 374 -7.32 19.94 -9.44
C SER A 374 -7.33 18.50 -8.88
N HIS A 375 -6.47 17.58 -9.38
CA HIS A 375 -6.44 16.21 -8.87
C HIS A 375 -6.16 16.17 -7.35
N ALA A 376 -5.37 17.09 -6.81
CA ALA A 376 -5.07 17.15 -5.39
C ALA A 376 -6.33 17.45 -4.56
N SER A 377 -7.11 18.46 -4.95
CA SER A 377 -8.41 18.78 -4.31
C SER A 377 -9.44 17.68 -4.51
N VAL A 378 -9.44 17.02 -5.67
CA VAL A 378 -10.30 15.85 -5.95
C VAL A 378 -9.89 14.67 -5.08
N THR A 379 -8.60 14.44 -4.84
CA THR A 379 -8.10 13.44 -3.88
C THR A 379 -8.71 13.68 -2.50
N ALA A 380 -8.66 14.92 -1.99
CA ALA A 380 -9.30 15.26 -0.72
C ALA A 380 -10.81 14.95 -0.72
N ARG A 381 -11.50 15.28 -1.80
CA ARG A 381 -12.95 15.03 -1.96
C ARG A 381 -13.29 13.55 -2.01
N ILE A 382 -12.57 12.75 -2.80
CA ILE A 382 -12.80 11.30 -2.90
C ILE A 382 -12.54 10.63 -1.54
N LEU A 383 -11.40 10.92 -0.92
CA LEU A 383 -11.03 10.32 0.36
C LEU A 383 -11.91 10.82 1.50
N GLY A 384 -12.51 12.01 1.39
CA GLY A 384 -13.50 12.54 2.33
C GLY A 384 -14.80 11.72 2.39
N HIS A 385 -15.11 10.90 1.40
CA HIS A 385 -16.24 9.96 1.43
C HIS A 385 -15.92 8.64 2.16
N VAL A 386 -14.63 8.38 2.47
CA VAL A 386 -14.21 7.19 3.20
C VAL A 386 -14.22 7.48 4.69
N THR A 387 -14.90 6.66 5.47
CA THR A 387 -14.89 6.75 6.93
C THR A 387 -13.61 6.08 7.47
N PHE A 388 -12.54 6.85 7.56
CA PHE A 388 -11.29 6.35 8.14
C PHE A 388 -11.43 6.18 9.66
N PRO A 389 -10.91 5.07 10.24
CA PRO A 389 -10.70 4.96 11.68
C PRO A 389 -9.86 6.13 12.22
N LYS A 390 -10.02 6.44 13.50
CA LYS A 390 -9.34 7.59 14.15
C LYS A 390 -7.81 7.59 13.93
N ILE A 391 -7.21 6.41 13.91
CA ILE A 391 -5.77 6.20 13.66
C ILE A 391 -5.34 6.60 12.24
N TYR A 392 -6.23 6.53 11.25
CA TYR A 392 -5.98 6.87 9.84
C TYR A 392 -6.62 8.18 9.40
N ALA A 393 -7.13 8.99 10.34
CA ALA A 393 -7.84 10.24 10.04
C ALA A 393 -7.00 11.27 9.27
N GLN A 394 -5.67 11.14 9.27
CA GLN A 394 -4.76 12.02 8.55
C GLN A 394 -4.57 11.64 7.07
N VAL A 395 -4.97 10.44 6.64
CA VAL A 395 -4.76 9.97 5.26
C VAL A 395 -5.29 10.95 4.21
N PRO A 396 -6.55 11.43 4.27
CA PRO A 396 -7.05 12.37 3.28
C PRO A 396 -6.24 13.67 3.20
N LYS A 397 -5.85 14.22 4.35
CA LYS A 397 -5.09 15.46 4.45
C LYS A 397 -3.67 15.29 3.91
N TRP A 398 -2.98 14.22 4.29
CA TRP A 398 -1.60 13.99 3.83
C TRP A 398 -1.58 13.66 2.34
N ALA A 399 -2.49 12.81 1.87
CA ALA A 399 -2.58 12.42 0.47
C ALA A 399 -2.87 13.62 -0.45
N SER A 400 -3.78 14.53 -0.07
CA SER A 400 -4.16 15.66 -0.92
C SER A 400 -3.16 16.82 -0.91
N ALA A 401 -2.24 16.89 0.06
CA ALA A 401 -1.31 17.98 0.21
C ALA A 401 0.09 17.69 -0.40
N HIS A 402 0.26 16.60 -1.15
CA HIS A 402 1.56 16.18 -1.68
C HIS A 402 2.20 17.14 -2.69
N HIS A 403 1.45 18.09 -3.21
CA HIS A 403 1.92 19.18 -4.07
C HIS A 403 2.01 20.53 -3.37
N GLU A 404 1.85 20.57 -2.06
CA GLU A 404 2.12 21.77 -1.30
C GLU A 404 3.62 21.99 -1.15
N TYR A 405 4.04 23.25 -1.23
CA TYR A 405 5.42 23.68 -1.10
C TYR A 405 5.59 24.62 0.08
N LEU A 406 6.72 24.54 0.78
CA LEU A 406 6.99 25.31 1.99
C LEU A 406 6.90 26.83 1.81
N ASN A 407 7.10 27.30 0.58
CA ASN A 407 7.04 28.73 0.19
C ASN A 407 5.63 29.21 -0.18
N GLY A 408 4.58 28.39 0.02
CA GLY A 408 3.19 28.73 -0.30
C GLY A 408 2.84 28.79 -1.79
N LYS A 409 3.75 28.35 -2.68
CA LYS A 409 3.49 28.31 -4.14
C LYS A 409 2.94 26.97 -4.62
N GLY A 410 2.71 26.03 -3.71
CA GLY A 410 2.10 24.74 -3.98
C GLY A 410 0.59 24.83 -4.15
N TYR A 411 -0.07 23.71 -4.27
CA TYR A 411 -1.53 23.57 -4.38
C TYR A 411 -2.02 22.33 -3.65
N PRO A 412 -3.29 22.18 -3.28
CA PRO A 412 -4.45 23.02 -3.66
C PRO A 412 -4.69 24.22 -2.72
N ASP A 413 -4.16 24.20 -1.48
CA ASP A 413 -4.54 25.15 -0.43
C ASP A 413 -3.49 26.26 -0.20
N HIS A 414 -2.36 26.22 -0.92
CA HIS A 414 -1.24 27.18 -0.82
C HIS A 414 -0.67 27.26 0.60
N LEU A 415 -0.51 26.08 1.24
CA LEU A 415 0.01 25.97 2.60
C LEU A 415 1.46 26.44 2.69
N THR A 416 1.83 26.93 3.86
CA THR A 416 3.22 27.34 4.16
C THR A 416 3.93 26.32 5.06
N ALA A 417 5.22 26.52 5.28
CA ALA A 417 6.03 25.61 6.08
C ALA A 417 5.43 25.31 7.49
N GLU A 418 4.72 26.27 8.09
CA GLU A 418 4.11 26.08 9.42
C GLU A 418 2.93 25.11 9.38
N ASP A 419 2.23 25.01 8.24
CA ASP A 419 1.00 24.23 8.08
C ASP A 419 1.27 22.82 7.51
N ILE A 420 2.44 22.60 6.87
CA ILE A 420 2.78 21.36 6.21
C ILE A 420 3.51 20.43 7.18
N PRO A 421 2.87 19.31 7.61
CA PRO A 421 3.49 18.36 8.51
C PRO A 421 4.66 17.64 7.83
N TRP A 422 5.55 17.10 8.64
CA TRP A 422 6.77 16.42 8.20
C TRP A 422 6.48 15.28 7.20
N GLU A 423 5.40 14.53 7.41
CA GLU A 423 4.97 13.43 6.57
C GLU A 423 4.62 13.89 5.15
N VAL A 424 3.95 15.02 5.03
CA VAL A 424 3.61 15.58 3.72
C VAL A 424 4.86 16.09 3.01
N ARG A 425 5.79 16.74 3.74
CA ARG A 425 7.07 17.18 3.16
C ARG A 425 7.87 16.02 2.59
N LEU A 426 7.90 14.86 3.30
CA LEU A 426 8.51 13.65 2.81
C LEU A 426 7.79 13.13 1.56
N LEU A 427 6.44 13.08 1.59
CA LEU A 427 5.65 12.63 0.46
C LEU A 427 5.92 13.45 -0.79
N THR A 428 6.00 14.79 -0.67
CA THR A 428 6.34 15.70 -1.77
C THR A 428 7.72 15.41 -2.35
N ILE A 429 8.73 15.14 -1.50
CA ILE A 429 10.09 14.78 -1.96
C ILE A 429 10.07 13.46 -2.74
N LEU A 430 9.36 12.45 -2.23
CA LEU A 430 9.25 11.14 -2.89
C LEU A 430 8.56 11.26 -4.26
N ASP A 431 7.48 12.04 -4.33
CA ASP A 431 6.72 12.26 -5.56
C ASP A 431 7.56 12.96 -6.63
N VAL A 432 8.20 14.08 -6.27
CA VAL A 432 9.08 14.81 -7.22
C VAL A 432 10.24 13.93 -7.66
N PHE A 433 10.85 13.16 -6.75
CA PHE A 433 11.96 12.28 -7.07
C PHE A 433 11.55 11.19 -8.07
N ASP A 434 10.44 10.47 -7.81
CA ASP A 434 9.96 9.44 -8.73
C ASP A 434 9.54 10.06 -10.06
N ALA A 435 8.85 11.21 -10.05
CA ALA A 435 8.48 11.92 -11.26
C ALA A 435 9.68 12.28 -12.16
N LEU A 436 10.86 12.50 -11.60
CA LEU A 436 12.09 12.79 -12.35
C LEU A 436 12.82 11.53 -12.81
N THR A 437 12.77 10.43 -12.04
CA THR A 437 13.56 9.21 -12.25
C THR A 437 12.80 8.08 -12.91
N ALA A 438 11.45 8.18 -13.04
CA ALA A 438 10.59 7.15 -13.62
C ALA A 438 11.07 6.72 -15.02
N ARG A 439 11.13 5.38 -15.23
CA ARG A 439 11.57 4.75 -16.49
C ARG A 439 10.46 4.63 -17.52
N ASP A 440 9.23 4.83 -17.11
CA ASP A 440 8.03 4.53 -17.91
C ASP A 440 7.59 5.67 -18.80
N ARG A 441 8.40 6.74 -18.93
CA ARG A 441 8.12 7.87 -19.81
C ARG A 441 8.67 7.62 -21.21
N PRO A 442 7.81 7.36 -22.22
CA PRO A 442 8.26 6.94 -23.56
C PRO A 442 9.03 8.00 -24.32
N TYR A 443 8.98 9.28 -23.89
CA TYR A 443 9.58 10.40 -24.64
C TYR A 443 10.79 11.06 -23.94
N LYS A 444 11.12 10.65 -22.72
CA LYS A 444 12.34 11.13 -22.03
C LYS A 444 13.05 9.96 -21.39
N PRO A 445 14.35 9.80 -21.64
CA PRO A 445 15.12 8.81 -20.89
C PRO A 445 15.04 9.12 -19.39
N PRO A 446 14.99 8.10 -18.52
CA PRO A 446 14.96 8.31 -17.08
C PRO A 446 16.15 9.17 -16.65
N MET A 447 15.89 10.12 -15.77
CA MET A 447 16.95 10.96 -15.24
C MET A 447 17.76 10.15 -14.21
N PRO A 448 19.11 10.16 -14.27
CA PRO A 448 19.93 9.59 -13.21
C PRO A 448 19.59 10.21 -11.86
N ALA A 449 19.62 9.39 -10.79
CA ALA A 449 19.27 9.81 -9.43
C ALA A 449 20.04 11.06 -9.00
N GLU A 450 21.35 11.15 -9.31
CA GLU A 450 22.19 12.30 -8.95
C GLU A 450 21.69 13.62 -9.61
N LYS A 451 21.19 13.55 -10.84
CA LYS A 451 20.59 14.73 -11.49
C LYS A 451 19.25 15.11 -10.89
N ALA A 452 18.43 14.11 -10.55
CA ALA A 452 17.15 14.34 -9.88
C ALA A 452 17.37 15.00 -8.51
N LEU A 453 18.31 14.49 -7.72
CA LEU A 453 18.71 15.09 -6.45
C LEU A 453 19.21 16.53 -6.61
N GLY A 454 19.99 16.82 -7.67
CA GLY A 454 20.39 18.20 -7.98
C GLY A 454 19.21 19.15 -8.23
N ILE A 455 18.13 18.66 -8.85
CA ILE A 455 16.89 19.44 -9.02
C ILE A 455 16.21 19.66 -7.66
N LEU A 456 16.10 18.60 -6.81
CA LEU A 456 15.52 18.73 -5.50
C LEU A 456 16.30 19.72 -4.63
N HIS A 457 17.63 19.74 -4.69
CA HIS A 457 18.45 20.76 -4.02
C HIS A 457 18.12 22.17 -4.50
N SER A 458 17.97 22.38 -5.81
CA SER A 458 17.53 23.69 -6.34
C SER A 458 16.15 24.08 -5.78
N MET A 459 15.23 23.13 -5.65
CA MET A 459 13.91 23.38 -5.04
C MET A 459 14.00 23.69 -3.53
N VAL A 460 15.00 23.15 -2.83
CA VAL A 460 15.30 23.53 -1.43
C VAL A 460 15.81 24.97 -1.38
N GLU A 461 16.73 25.35 -2.27
CA GLU A 461 17.24 26.73 -2.37
C GLU A 461 16.12 27.74 -2.68
N GLU A 462 15.12 27.35 -3.47
CA GLU A 462 13.91 28.14 -3.77
C GLU A 462 12.91 28.19 -2.59
N GLY A 463 13.19 27.48 -1.50
CA GLY A 463 12.31 27.36 -0.33
C GLY A 463 11.06 26.51 -0.57
N SER A 464 11.06 25.66 -1.60
CA SER A 464 9.91 24.77 -1.93
C SER A 464 9.92 23.48 -1.13
N LEU A 465 11.09 22.87 -0.90
CA LEU A 465 11.25 21.58 -0.22
C LEU A 465 12.02 21.72 1.10
N ASP A 466 11.89 20.71 1.95
CA ASP A 466 12.58 20.62 3.23
C ASP A 466 13.98 20.01 3.05
N GLY A 467 15.02 20.81 3.30
CA GLY A 467 16.41 20.39 3.12
C GLY A 467 16.86 19.32 4.11
N ASP A 468 16.35 19.32 5.35
CA ASP A 468 16.71 18.33 6.35
C ASP A 468 16.13 16.95 5.97
N ILE A 469 14.90 16.92 5.47
CA ILE A 469 14.27 15.69 5.00
C ILE A 469 14.96 15.17 3.74
N LEU A 470 15.31 16.06 2.81
CA LEU A 470 16.06 15.67 1.61
C LEU A 470 17.40 15.05 1.97
N ALA A 471 18.16 15.64 2.91
CA ALA A 471 19.42 15.08 3.37
C ALA A 471 19.28 13.68 4.00
N LEU A 472 18.21 13.45 4.78
CA LEU A 472 17.88 12.13 5.31
C LEU A 472 17.54 11.13 4.19
N TYR A 473 16.77 11.56 3.20
CA TYR A 473 16.41 10.73 2.06
C TYR A 473 17.64 10.32 1.26
N GLU A 474 18.55 11.25 0.98
CA GLU A 474 19.83 10.98 0.32
C GLU A 474 20.68 9.97 1.11
N ALA A 475 20.82 10.18 2.42
CA ALA A 475 21.59 9.28 3.29
C ALA A 475 21.02 7.86 3.31
N SER A 476 19.69 7.72 3.17
CA SER A 476 19.01 6.42 3.17
C SER A 476 19.23 5.60 1.89
N LYS A 477 19.48 6.27 0.75
CA LYS A 477 19.52 5.67 -0.58
C LYS A 477 18.33 4.75 -0.88
N ALA A 478 17.16 5.12 -0.40
CA ALA A 478 15.95 4.28 -0.45
C ALA A 478 15.52 3.89 -1.88
N TRP A 479 15.98 4.61 -2.90
CA TRP A 479 15.73 4.33 -4.32
C TRP A 479 16.64 3.24 -4.90
N GLU A 480 17.79 2.93 -4.28
CA GLU A 480 18.69 1.89 -4.75
C GLU A 480 18.07 0.51 -4.50
N GLU A 481 18.15 -0.40 -5.48
CA GLU A 481 17.76 -1.78 -5.25
C GLU A 481 18.80 -2.43 -4.35
N SER A 482 18.33 -3.03 -3.24
CA SER A 482 19.19 -3.84 -2.40
C SER A 482 19.75 -4.99 -3.24
N ALA A 483 21.07 -5.08 -3.35
CA ALA A 483 21.76 -6.15 -4.05
C ALA A 483 21.48 -7.51 -3.40
#